data_5c602b3d4216969b6baf072a65e7254c
#
_entry.id   5c602b3d4216969b6baf072a65e7254c
#
_cell.length_a   1.000
_cell.length_b   1.000
_cell.length_c   1.000
_cell.angle_alpha   90.00
_cell.angle_beta   90.00
_cell.angle_gamma   90.00
#
_symmetry.space_group_name_H-M   'P 1'
#
loop_
_entity.id
_entity.type
_entity.pdbx_description
1 polymer ?
#
loop_
_entity_poly.entity_id
_entity_poly.type
_entity_poly.pdbx_seq_one_letter_code
_entity_poly.pdbx_strand_id
1 'polypeptide(L)'
;MGLAENGKSGQSKYERMDSDFVEGENLHLPEKTNNKGTRKYVLACAIFASLNSVLLGYDVGVMSGAIIFIKEDLNITEVQEEVLVGILSIISLLGSLAGGKTSDAIGRKWTMAFAAIIFQTGAGIMTLAPSFTILMVGRLLAGIGIGFGVMIAPVYIAEISPSIERGALTSFPEIFINFGILLGYVSNYAFSRLPVHVNWRVMLGVGILPSVFLIFALIIIPESPRWLVMQNRIVEAKSVLLKTIESEREVEERLAEIQLAAGHSNSENHEERAVWQELLSPSPGVKRMLITGCGIQCFQQITGIDATVYYSPTIFRDAGIKSNSELLGATIGVGCTKTLFILVAIFLIDRVGRKPLLYLSTIGMTTCLFGLGLTLSFMGNSPFGVKLAIFWVCGNVAFFSVGLGPINWVLTSEIFPLRLRAQASALGAVGSRVSSGVIAMTFLSVSRAITVGGTFFVFAVISSLAVVFVYKCVPETKGKSLEQIEMLFQSDGQWRGRQGDEVELGDTENLVQKE
;
A
#
# COMPACT_ATOMS: atom_id res chain seq x y z
N MET A 1 -31.15 -72.62 45.08
CA MET A 1 -30.90 -72.74 43.63
C MET A 1 -30.98 -71.33 43.10
N GLY A 2 -29.96 -70.63 42.80
CA GLY A 2 -28.73 -70.83 42.16
C GLY A 2 -28.40 -69.57 41.38
N LEU A 3 -27.21 -69.02 41.65
CA LEU A 3 -26.30 -68.30 40.76
C LEU A 3 -26.71 -66.89 40.29
N ALA A 4 -26.15 -65.79 40.74
CA ALA A 4 -24.79 -65.24 40.67
C ALA A 4 -24.27 -65.05 39.26
N GLU A 5 -24.03 -63.73 38.90
CA GLU A 5 -22.84 -63.27 38.15
C GLU A 5 -22.98 -61.77 37.84
N ASN A 6 -22.24 -60.90 38.48
CA ASN A 6 -20.92 -60.38 38.13
C ASN A 6 -20.86 -59.65 36.76
N GLY A 7 -20.92 -58.35 36.81
CA GLY A 7 -20.54 -57.41 35.77
C GLY A 7 -19.47 -56.43 36.27
N LYS A 8 -18.22 -56.65 35.92
CA LYS A 8 -17.07 -55.84 36.32
C LYS A 8 -17.03 -54.49 35.56
N SER A 9 -16.95 -53.43 36.34
CA SER A 9 -16.55 -52.09 35.90
C SER A 9 -15.05 -52.09 35.48
N GLY A 10 -14.76 -51.65 34.28
CA GLY A 10 -13.40 -51.38 33.85
C GLY A 10 -12.92 -50.03 34.37
N GLN A 11 -12.13 -50.02 35.40
CA GLN A 11 -11.32 -48.87 35.80
C GLN A 11 -10.12 -48.75 34.91
N SER A 12 -10.00 -47.66 34.19
CA SER A 12 -8.80 -47.24 33.47
C SER A 12 -7.73 -46.78 34.48
N LYS A 13 -6.62 -47.50 34.42
CA LYS A 13 -5.44 -47.37 35.24
C LYS A 13 -4.60 -46.18 34.76
N TYR A 14 -4.70 -45.06 35.45
CA TYR A 14 -3.68 -44.01 35.33
C TYR A 14 -2.53 -44.38 36.29
N GLU A 15 -1.43 -44.88 35.73
CA GLU A 15 -0.17 -44.98 36.44
C GLU A 15 0.42 -43.60 36.66
N ARG A 16 0.59 -43.27 37.92
CA ARG A 16 1.38 -42.13 38.39
C ARG A 16 2.84 -42.47 38.14
N MET A 17 3.48 -41.77 37.19
CA MET A 17 4.94 -41.86 37.00
C MET A 17 5.58 -40.92 38.02
N ASP A 18 6.34 -41.52 38.93
CA ASP A 18 7.17 -40.84 39.89
C ASP A 18 8.29 -40.03 39.22
N SER A 19 8.55 -38.92 39.85
CA SER A 19 9.63 -37.98 39.51
C SER A 19 11.00 -38.64 39.68
N ASP A 20 11.64 -39.00 38.58
CA ASP A 20 13.08 -39.18 38.55
C ASP A 20 13.70 -37.93 37.91
N PHE A 21 14.48 -37.25 38.72
CA PHE A 21 15.39 -36.19 38.36
C PHE A 21 16.37 -36.73 37.30
N VAL A 22 16.23 -36.23 36.06
CA VAL A 22 17.30 -36.28 35.10
C VAL A 22 17.87 -34.88 34.94
N GLU A 23 19.09 -34.77 35.47
CA GLU A 23 19.94 -33.61 35.29
C GLU A 23 20.17 -33.32 33.79
N GLY A 24 19.98 -32.04 33.46
CA GLY A 24 20.82 -31.37 32.47
C GLY A 24 20.71 -31.82 31.03
N GLU A 25 19.55 -31.67 30.38
CA GLU A 25 19.56 -31.38 28.96
C GLU A 25 19.45 -29.83 28.79
N ASN A 26 20.64 -29.26 28.56
CA ASN A 26 20.73 -27.88 28.09
C ASN A 26 19.80 -27.74 26.87
N LEU A 27 18.67 -27.05 27.04
CA LEU A 27 17.96 -26.45 25.93
C LEU A 27 18.97 -25.54 25.22
N HIS A 28 19.63 -26.06 24.21
CA HIS A 28 20.31 -25.28 23.21
C HIS A 28 19.23 -24.37 22.59
N LEU A 29 19.10 -23.18 23.14
CA LEU A 29 18.56 -22.04 22.41
C LEU A 29 19.30 -22.05 21.07
N PRO A 30 18.63 -22.06 19.91
CA PRO A 30 19.31 -22.06 18.64
C PRO A 30 20.28 -20.89 18.65
N GLU A 31 21.56 -21.23 18.57
CA GLU A 31 22.66 -20.29 18.44
C GLU A 31 22.25 -19.33 17.30
N LYS A 32 22.12 -18.05 17.61
CA LYS A 32 21.97 -16.99 16.62
C LYS A 32 23.24 -16.97 15.77
N THR A 33 23.35 -17.89 14.86
CA THR A 33 24.32 -17.83 13.77
C THR A 33 23.93 -16.58 12.97
N ASN A 34 24.66 -15.52 13.27
CA ASN A 34 24.48 -14.18 12.70
C ASN A 34 24.96 -14.22 11.24
N ASN A 35 24.21 -14.91 10.39
CA ASN A 35 24.55 -15.02 8.98
C ASN A 35 24.09 -13.74 8.26
N LYS A 36 24.88 -12.66 8.46
CA LYS A 36 24.69 -11.35 7.82
C LYS A 36 24.50 -11.46 6.30
N GLY A 37 24.84 -12.58 5.68
CA GLY A 37 24.72 -12.85 4.26
C GLY A 37 23.26 -13.05 3.82
N THR A 38 22.53 -13.95 4.47
CA THR A 38 21.14 -14.29 4.14
C THR A 38 20.22 -13.07 4.27
N ARG A 39 20.33 -12.36 5.40
CA ARG A 39 19.54 -11.13 5.61
C ARG A 39 19.81 -10.05 4.57
N LYS A 40 21.09 -9.87 4.17
CA LYS A 40 21.45 -8.91 3.11
C LYS A 40 20.88 -9.32 1.75
N TYR A 41 20.83 -10.62 1.47
CA TYR A 41 20.27 -11.13 0.22
C TYR A 41 18.76 -10.89 0.13
N VAL A 42 18.00 -11.19 1.17
CA VAL A 42 16.56 -10.93 1.24
C VAL A 42 16.28 -9.42 1.14
N LEU A 43 17.06 -8.60 1.86
CA LEU A 43 16.96 -7.15 1.78
C LEU A 43 17.21 -6.63 0.35
N ALA A 44 18.24 -7.15 -0.34
CA ALA A 44 18.53 -6.79 -1.72
C ALA A 44 17.38 -7.19 -2.66
N CYS A 45 16.81 -8.39 -2.49
CA CYS A 45 15.64 -8.82 -3.26
C CYS A 45 14.42 -7.90 -3.04
N ALA A 46 14.17 -7.49 -1.80
CA ALA A 46 13.08 -6.56 -1.46
C ALA A 46 13.31 -5.17 -2.06
N ILE A 47 14.53 -4.64 -2.00
CA ILE A 47 14.92 -3.36 -2.62
C ILE A 47 14.71 -3.43 -4.14
N PHE A 48 15.24 -4.46 -4.80
CA PHE A 48 15.13 -4.60 -6.25
C PHE A 48 13.68 -4.78 -6.72
N ALA A 49 12.87 -5.55 -6.02
CA ALA A 49 11.44 -5.66 -6.32
C ALA A 49 10.71 -4.31 -6.13
N SER A 50 11.09 -3.53 -5.12
CA SER A 50 10.50 -2.21 -4.83
C SER A 50 10.85 -1.15 -5.87
N LEU A 51 11.86 -1.37 -6.75
CA LEU A 51 12.12 -0.47 -7.89
C LEU A 51 10.91 -0.35 -8.83
N ASN A 52 10.05 -1.36 -8.92
CA ASN A 52 8.75 -1.24 -9.60
C ASN A 52 7.89 -0.09 -9.05
N SER A 53 7.94 0.10 -7.74
CA SER A 53 7.18 1.15 -7.06
C SER A 53 7.75 2.55 -7.33
N VAL A 54 9.07 2.65 -7.61
CA VAL A 54 9.67 3.92 -8.06
C VAL A 54 9.06 4.39 -9.37
N LEU A 55 8.70 3.47 -10.28
CA LEU A 55 8.09 3.83 -11.58
C LEU A 55 6.77 4.57 -11.37
N LEU A 56 5.90 4.06 -10.50
CA LEU A 56 4.66 4.76 -10.13
C LEU A 56 4.97 6.13 -9.52
N GLY A 57 5.85 6.16 -8.52
CA GLY A 57 6.19 7.40 -7.82
C GLY A 57 6.77 8.45 -8.75
N TYR A 58 7.73 8.05 -9.60
CA TYR A 58 8.34 8.95 -10.56
C TYR A 58 7.32 9.53 -11.54
N ASP A 59 6.43 8.69 -12.05
CA ASP A 59 5.39 9.11 -12.99
C ASP A 59 4.42 10.13 -12.36
N VAL A 60 3.99 9.89 -11.12
CA VAL A 60 3.18 10.86 -10.35
C VAL A 60 3.94 12.17 -10.15
N GLY A 61 5.19 12.10 -9.72
CA GLY A 61 6.01 13.27 -9.45
C GLY A 61 6.36 14.07 -10.71
N VAL A 62 6.77 13.40 -11.78
CA VAL A 62 7.17 14.09 -13.01
C VAL A 62 5.97 14.74 -13.69
N MET A 63 4.81 14.10 -13.69
CA MET A 63 3.62 14.65 -14.35
C MET A 63 3.17 15.96 -13.70
N SER A 64 3.33 16.13 -12.40
CA SER A 64 2.97 17.34 -11.67
C SER A 64 3.66 18.62 -12.22
N GLY A 65 4.92 18.52 -12.66
CA GLY A 65 5.62 19.66 -13.24
C GLY A 65 5.61 19.67 -14.78
N ALA A 66 5.73 18.49 -15.41
CA ALA A 66 5.76 18.36 -16.87
C ALA A 66 4.46 18.89 -17.51
N ILE A 67 3.31 18.73 -16.84
CA ILE A 67 2.01 19.17 -17.34
C ILE A 67 1.95 20.67 -17.65
N ILE A 68 2.70 21.49 -16.91
CA ILE A 68 2.78 22.94 -17.15
C ILE A 68 3.33 23.22 -18.56
N PHE A 69 4.39 22.51 -18.92
CA PHE A 69 5.08 22.67 -20.21
C PHE A 69 4.36 21.93 -21.34
N ILE A 70 3.74 20.79 -21.07
CA ILE A 70 2.89 20.07 -22.03
C ILE A 70 1.71 20.94 -22.44
N LYS A 71 1.08 21.65 -21.49
CA LYS A 71 -0.02 22.57 -21.76
C LYS A 71 0.40 23.70 -22.70
N GLU A 72 1.59 24.24 -22.50
CA GLU A 72 2.14 25.32 -23.31
C GLU A 72 2.55 24.82 -24.71
N ASP A 73 3.24 23.64 -24.82
CA ASP A 73 3.75 23.10 -26.08
C ASP A 73 2.65 22.53 -27.00
N LEU A 74 1.72 21.76 -26.43
CA LEU A 74 0.65 21.08 -27.17
C LEU A 74 -0.69 21.84 -27.18
N ASN A 75 -0.79 23.01 -26.51
CA ASN A 75 -2.01 23.82 -26.39
C ASN A 75 -3.23 23.00 -25.94
N ILE A 76 -3.06 22.11 -24.94
CA ILE A 76 -4.13 21.26 -24.44
C ILE A 76 -5.12 22.03 -23.57
N THR A 77 -6.39 21.61 -23.63
CA THR A 77 -7.44 22.14 -22.77
C THR A 77 -7.29 21.62 -21.32
N GLU A 78 -7.92 22.28 -20.38
CA GLU A 78 -7.88 21.84 -18.98
C GLU A 78 -8.52 20.48 -18.75
N VAL A 79 -9.58 20.16 -19.47
CA VAL A 79 -10.19 18.83 -19.42
C VAL A 79 -9.20 17.77 -19.92
N GLN A 80 -8.43 18.07 -20.96
CA GLN A 80 -7.37 17.19 -21.42
C GLN A 80 -6.24 17.06 -20.39
N GLU A 81 -5.90 18.15 -19.70
CA GLU A 81 -4.94 18.14 -18.59
C GLU A 81 -5.41 17.22 -17.46
N GLU A 82 -6.66 17.39 -16.99
CA GLU A 82 -7.27 16.56 -15.95
C GLU A 82 -7.31 15.08 -16.34
N VAL A 83 -7.73 14.76 -17.56
CA VAL A 83 -7.77 13.39 -18.07
C VAL A 83 -6.36 12.80 -18.15
N LEU A 84 -5.37 13.57 -18.64
CA LEU A 84 -3.99 13.09 -18.75
C LEU A 84 -3.39 12.75 -17.37
N VAL A 85 -3.69 13.54 -16.36
CA VAL A 85 -3.22 13.31 -14.99
C VAL A 85 -3.94 12.11 -14.34
N GLY A 86 -5.26 12.11 -14.34
CA GLY A 86 -6.05 11.16 -13.54
C GLY A 86 -6.28 9.80 -14.17
N ILE A 87 -6.18 9.68 -15.51
CA ILE A 87 -6.42 8.41 -16.22
C ILE A 87 -5.49 7.28 -15.77
N LEU A 88 -4.28 7.64 -15.33
CA LEU A 88 -3.30 6.67 -14.84
C LEU A 88 -3.86 5.79 -13.73
N SER A 89 -4.53 6.38 -12.75
CA SER A 89 -5.10 5.64 -11.61
C SER A 89 -6.15 4.64 -12.05
N ILE A 90 -7.01 5.01 -13.01
CA ILE A 90 -8.07 4.14 -13.53
C ILE A 90 -7.47 3.01 -14.38
N ILE A 91 -6.54 3.33 -15.28
CA ILE A 91 -5.92 2.34 -16.17
C ILE A 91 -5.00 1.39 -15.40
N SER A 92 -4.33 1.88 -14.36
CA SER A 92 -3.52 1.00 -13.49
C SER A 92 -4.35 -0.10 -12.82
N LEU A 93 -5.65 0.12 -12.62
CA LEU A 93 -6.56 -0.91 -12.13
C LEU A 93 -6.65 -2.10 -13.11
N LEU A 94 -6.77 -1.83 -14.41
CA LEU A 94 -6.80 -2.88 -15.43
C LEU A 94 -5.49 -3.67 -15.44
N GLY A 95 -4.35 -2.97 -15.33
CA GLY A 95 -3.04 -3.60 -15.20
C GLY A 95 -2.93 -4.48 -13.94
N SER A 96 -3.43 -4.02 -12.80
CA SER A 96 -3.41 -4.78 -11.55
C SER A 96 -4.28 -6.04 -11.62
N LEU A 97 -5.45 -5.97 -12.23
CA LEU A 97 -6.34 -7.13 -12.43
C LEU A 97 -5.74 -8.16 -13.37
N ALA A 98 -5.13 -7.72 -14.48
CA ALA A 98 -4.43 -8.61 -15.41
C ALA A 98 -3.15 -9.19 -14.77
N GLY A 99 -2.49 -8.41 -13.91
CA GLY A 99 -1.23 -8.75 -13.25
C GLY A 99 -1.32 -10.02 -12.40
N GLY A 100 -2.42 -10.24 -11.70
CA GLY A 100 -2.64 -11.45 -10.90
C GLY A 100 -2.56 -12.71 -11.74
N LYS A 101 -3.38 -12.82 -12.78
CA LYS A 101 -3.39 -13.98 -13.68
C LYS A 101 -2.06 -14.18 -14.41
N THR A 102 -1.45 -13.10 -14.87
CA THR A 102 -0.14 -13.15 -15.55
C THR A 102 0.95 -13.64 -14.59
N SER A 103 0.94 -13.16 -13.35
CA SER A 103 1.88 -13.55 -12.30
C SER A 103 1.81 -15.05 -11.97
N ASP A 104 0.62 -15.64 -11.99
CA ASP A 104 0.45 -17.07 -11.76
C ASP A 104 0.90 -17.90 -12.97
N ALA A 105 0.72 -17.38 -14.18
CA ALA A 105 1.10 -18.05 -15.42
C ALA A 105 2.63 -18.03 -15.67
N ILE A 106 3.27 -16.87 -15.60
CA ILE A 106 4.70 -16.70 -16.00
C ILE A 106 5.66 -16.47 -14.83
N GLY A 107 5.16 -16.33 -13.60
CA GLY A 107 5.96 -16.09 -12.41
C GLY A 107 6.04 -14.62 -12.01
N ARG A 108 6.49 -14.41 -10.76
CA ARG A 108 6.53 -13.06 -10.18
C ARG A 108 7.62 -12.21 -10.82
N LYS A 109 8.81 -12.77 -10.96
CA LYS A 109 9.97 -12.13 -11.58
C LYS A 109 9.69 -11.68 -13.02
N TRP A 110 9.16 -12.57 -13.85
CA TRP A 110 8.90 -12.26 -15.25
C TRP A 110 7.72 -11.31 -15.43
N THR A 111 6.75 -11.34 -14.53
CA THR A 111 5.67 -10.33 -14.50
C THR A 111 6.20 -8.94 -14.18
N MET A 112 7.16 -8.80 -13.26
CA MET A 112 7.84 -7.53 -12.99
C MET A 112 8.63 -7.05 -14.21
N ALA A 113 9.32 -7.94 -14.91
CA ALA A 113 10.01 -7.61 -16.16
C ALA A 113 9.04 -7.11 -17.25
N PHE A 114 7.93 -7.81 -17.41
CA PHE A 114 6.87 -7.42 -18.35
C PHE A 114 6.26 -6.06 -18.00
N ALA A 115 5.99 -5.80 -16.72
CA ALA A 115 5.55 -4.50 -16.22
C ALA A 115 6.52 -3.38 -16.59
N ALA A 116 7.82 -3.60 -16.38
CA ALA A 116 8.88 -2.64 -16.71
C ALA A 116 8.96 -2.36 -18.22
N ILE A 117 8.86 -3.39 -19.06
CA ILE A 117 8.89 -3.25 -20.52
C ILE A 117 7.66 -2.46 -21.02
N ILE A 118 6.46 -2.75 -20.53
CA ILE A 118 5.25 -2.01 -20.90
C ILE A 118 5.38 -0.55 -20.47
N PHE A 119 5.81 -0.29 -19.22
CA PHE A 119 6.04 1.07 -18.74
C PHE A 119 7.07 1.81 -19.60
N GLN A 120 8.21 1.18 -19.89
CA GLN A 120 9.26 1.76 -20.69
C GLN A 120 8.79 2.11 -22.11
N THR A 121 8.00 1.23 -22.73
CA THR A 121 7.39 1.47 -24.04
C THR A 121 6.44 2.67 -23.98
N GLY A 122 5.59 2.73 -22.95
CA GLY A 122 4.68 3.87 -22.73
C GLY A 122 5.43 5.17 -22.50
N ALA A 123 6.45 5.18 -21.65
CA ALA A 123 7.30 6.34 -21.39
C ALA A 123 8.05 6.80 -22.64
N GLY A 124 8.55 5.86 -23.46
CA GLY A 124 9.18 6.15 -24.74
C GLY A 124 8.22 6.82 -25.73
N ILE A 125 7.00 6.31 -25.85
CA ILE A 125 5.95 6.91 -26.69
C ILE A 125 5.61 8.32 -26.18
N MET A 126 5.45 8.51 -24.87
CA MET A 126 5.20 9.84 -24.28
C MET A 126 6.33 10.82 -24.58
N THR A 127 7.59 10.39 -24.44
CA THR A 127 8.77 11.22 -24.69
C THR A 127 8.84 11.71 -26.16
N LEU A 128 8.43 10.88 -27.09
CA LEU A 128 8.47 11.18 -28.53
C LEU A 128 7.15 11.75 -29.07
N ALA A 129 6.14 11.96 -28.23
CA ALA A 129 4.80 12.33 -28.64
C ALA A 129 4.76 13.71 -29.34
N PRO A 130 4.31 13.78 -30.61
CA PRO A 130 4.12 15.05 -31.32
C PRO A 130 2.73 15.67 -31.08
N SER A 131 1.79 14.93 -30.47
CA SER A 131 0.41 15.34 -30.25
C SER A 131 -0.15 14.77 -28.98
N PHE A 132 -1.23 15.37 -28.46
CA PHE A 132 -1.96 14.90 -27.29
C PHE A 132 -2.43 13.45 -27.42
N THR A 133 -2.92 13.04 -28.59
CA THR A 133 -3.41 11.67 -28.82
C THR A 133 -2.31 10.62 -28.62
N ILE A 134 -1.12 10.87 -29.17
CA ILE A 134 0.03 9.95 -29.02
C ILE A 134 0.54 9.96 -27.59
N LEU A 135 0.57 11.14 -26.96
CA LEU A 135 0.90 11.28 -25.52
C LEU A 135 -0.06 10.44 -24.65
N MET A 136 -1.35 10.48 -24.96
CA MET A 136 -2.38 9.69 -24.25
C MET A 136 -2.19 8.19 -24.47
N VAL A 137 -1.87 7.73 -25.66
CA VAL A 137 -1.57 6.31 -25.92
C VAL A 137 -0.39 5.85 -25.06
N GLY A 138 0.69 6.63 -25.01
CA GLY A 138 1.81 6.35 -24.12
C GLY A 138 1.41 6.30 -22.64
N ARG A 139 0.53 7.24 -22.24
CA ARG A 139 -0.01 7.31 -20.86
C ARG A 139 -0.82 6.07 -20.45
N LEU A 140 -1.67 5.57 -21.36
CA LEU A 140 -2.45 4.36 -21.15
C LEU A 140 -1.55 3.13 -21.00
N LEU A 141 -0.54 2.98 -21.86
CA LEU A 141 0.43 1.89 -21.75
C LEU A 141 1.25 1.97 -20.46
N ALA A 142 1.77 3.15 -20.11
CA ALA A 142 2.49 3.35 -18.86
C ALA A 142 1.62 3.00 -17.64
N GLY A 143 0.33 3.38 -17.66
CA GLY A 143 -0.63 3.05 -16.61
C GLY A 143 -0.84 1.55 -16.44
N ILE A 144 -0.95 0.80 -17.54
CA ILE A 144 -1.04 -0.67 -17.50
C ILE A 144 0.23 -1.25 -16.86
N GLY A 145 1.42 -0.83 -17.31
CA GLY A 145 2.69 -1.30 -16.74
C GLY A 145 2.82 -1.01 -15.25
N ILE A 146 2.45 0.19 -14.81
CA ILE A 146 2.40 0.56 -13.39
C ILE A 146 1.46 -0.35 -12.62
N GLY A 147 0.27 -0.65 -13.17
CA GLY A 147 -0.69 -1.54 -12.52
C GLY A 147 -0.15 -2.93 -12.26
N PHE A 148 0.54 -3.53 -13.22
CA PHE A 148 1.25 -4.80 -13.04
C PHE A 148 2.30 -4.69 -11.93
N GLY A 149 3.14 -3.66 -11.96
CA GLY A 149 4.25 -3.48 -11.02
C GLY A 149 3.80 -3.29 -9.57
N VAL A 150 2.80 -2.45 -9.35
CA VAL A 150 2.26 -2.15 -8.01
C VAL A 150 1.61 -3.37 -7.35
N MET A 151 0.98 -4.22 -8.15
CA MET A 151 0.36 -5.46 -7.68
C MET A 151 1.43 -6.50 -7.31
N ILE A 152 2.42 -6.71 -8.17
CA ILE A 152 3.32 -7.86 -8.05
C ILE A 152 4.46 -7.64 -7.05
N ALA A 153 4.96 -6.42 -6.88
CA ALA A 153 6.11 -6.14 -6.02
C ALA A 153 5.87 -6.51 -4.55
N PRO A 154 4.76 -6.11 -3.89
CA PRO A 154 4.46 -6.52 -2.52
C PRO A 154 4.27 -8.03 -2.38
N VAL A 155 3.65 -8.69 -3.37
CA VAL A 155 3.43 -10.15 -3.38
C VAL A 155 4.77 -10.88 -3.41
N TYR A 156 5.68 -10.51 -4.31
CA TYR A 156 7.02 -11.10 -4.39
C TYR A 156 7.78 -10.93 -3.08
N ILE A 157 7.77 -9.72 -2.51
CA ILE A 157 8.46 -9.43 -1.25
C ILE A 157 7.88 -10.29 -0.10
N ALA A 158 6.56 -10.42 -0.03
CA ALA A 158 5.92 -11.26 0.99
C ALA A 158 6.24 -12.75 0.86
N GLU A 159 6.43 -13.25 -0.38
CA GLU A 159 6.74 -14.65 -0.66
C GLU A 159 8.20 -15.00 -0.39
N ILE A 160 9.14 -14.05 -0.59
CA ILE A 160 10.58 -14.31 -0.41
C ILE A 160 11.06 -13.99 1.02
N SER A 161 10.31 -13.18 1.77
CA SER A 161 10.71 -12.71 3.09
C SER A 161 10.44 -13.76 4.19
N PRO A 162 11.38 -13.92 5.15
CA PRO A 162 11.13 -14.65 6.37
C PRO A 162 9.95 -14.07 7.15
N SER A 163 9.24 -14.89 7.91
CA SER A 163 8.03 -14.50 8.66
C SER A 163 8.27 -13.30 9.59
N ILE A 164 9.41 -13.26 10.26
CA ILE A 164 9.78 -12.23 11.24
C ILE A 164 9.98 -10.84 10.59
N GLU A 165 10.58 -10.77 9.41
CA GLU A 165 10.94 -9.51 8.74
C GLU A 165 9.92 -9.09 7.67
N ARG A 166 8.94 -9.96 7.37
CA ARG A 166 7.97 -9.76 6.27
C ARG A 166 7.22 -8.42 6.38
N GLY A 167 6.73 -8.07 7.57
CA GLY A 167 5.99 -6.83 7.79
C GLY A 167 6.81 -5.58 7.45
N ALA A 168 8.08 -5.54 7.88
CA ALA A 168 8.97 -4.42 7.58
C ALA A 168 9.31 -4.35 6.09
N LEU A 169 9.61 -5.49 5.46
CA LEU A 169 10.02 -5.54 4.05
C LEU A 169 8.87 -5.23 3.08
N THR A 170 7.65 -5.64 3.41
CA THR A 170 6.46 -5.30 2.61
C THR A 170 6.06 -3.82 2.67
N SER A 171 6.66 -3.03 3.57
CA SER A 171 6.50 -1.57 3.59
C SER A 171 7.44 -0.85 2.61
N PHE A 172 8.45 -1.52 2.06
CA PHE A 172 9.42 -0.90 1.12
C PHE A 172 8.78 -0.33 -0.14
N PRO A 173 7.82 -1.01 -0.80
CA PRO A 173 7.14 -0.43 -1.95
C PRO A 173 6.60 0.98 -1.70
N GLU A 174 6.00 1.24 -0.54
CA GLU A 174 5.47 2.57 -0.20
C GLU A 174 6.59 3.61 -0.03
N ILE A 175 7.72 3.24 0.58
CA ILE A 175 8.91 4.11 0.68
C ILE A 175 9.41 4.46 -0.72
N PHE A 176 9.50 3.46 -1.60
CA PHE A 176 10.01 3.63 -2.96
C PHE A 176 9.06 4.41 -3.87
N ILE A 177 7.73 4.35 -3.66
CA ILE A 177 6.77 5.27 -4.29
C ILE A 177 7.11 6.71 -3.91
N ASN A 178 7.25 7.01 -2.62
CA ASN A 178 7.53 8.37 -2.15
C ASN A 178 8.89 8.88 -2.63
N PHE A 179 9.90 8.01 -2.65
CA PHE A 179 11.21 8.33 -3.23
C PHE A 179 11.11 8.61 -4.74
N GLY A 180 10.31 7.84 -5.46
CA GLY A 180 10.02 8.07 -6.88
C GLY A 180 9.37 9.43 -7.13
N ILE A 181 8.38 9.82 -6.32
CA ILE A 181 7.73 11.15 -6.39
C ILE A 181 8.77 12.25 -6.22
N LEU A 182 9.65 12.13 -5.23
CA LEU A 182 10.72 13.09 -5.00
C LEU A 182 11.67 13.19 -6.21
N LEU A 183 12.08 12.04 -6.77
CA LEU A 183 12.90 12.03 -7.98
C LEU A 183 12.21 12.70 -9.17
N GLY A 184 10.91 12.50 -9.34
CA GLY A 184 10.10 13.17 -10.36
C GLY A 184 10.10 14.70 -10.18
N TYR A 185 9.92 15.18 -8.96
CA TYR A 185 9.98 16.61 -8.63
C TYR A 185 11.37 17.21 -8.87
N VAL A 186 12.43 16.50 -8.51
CA VAL A 186 13.81 16.91 -8.78
C VAL A 186 14.07 16.98 -10.29
N SER A 187 13.59 15.99 -11.05
CA SER A 187 13.70 15.98 -12.51
C SER A 187 12.99 17.19 -13.14
N ASN A 188 11.78 17.53 -12.69
CA ASN A 188 11.06 18.71 -13.15
C ASN A 188 11.86 19.99 -12.93
N TYR A 189 12.44 20.17 -11.76
CA TYR A 189 13.26 21.33 -11.44
C TYR A 189 14.54 21.39 -12.28
N ALA A 190 15.25 20.26 -12.37
CA ALA A 190 16.53 20.17 -13.08
C ALA A 190 16.41 20.53 -14.57
N PHE A 191 15.33 20.06 -15.22
CA PHE A 191 15.12 20.25 -16.66
C PHE A 191 14.19 21.41 -17.02
N SER A 192 13.67 22.15 -16.04
CA SER A 192 12.75 23.27 -16.26
C SER A 192 13.31 24.40 -17.13
N ARG A 193 14.63 24.56 -17.18
CA ARG A 193 15.33 25.61 -17.93
C ARG A 193 15.56 25.29 -19.41
N LEU A 194 15.28 24.06 -19.83
CA LEU A 194 15.38 23.67 -21.23
C LEU A 194 14.23 24.32 -22.04
N PRO A 195 14.37 24.43 -23.38
CA PRO A 195 13.28 24.89 -24.24
C PRO A 195 12.00 24.09 -24.01
N VAL A 196 10.83 24.75 -24.05
CA VAL A 196 9.53 24.16 -23.69
C VAL A 196 9.22 22.86 -24.44
N HIS A 197 9.56 22.80 -25.74
CA HIS A 197 9.34 21.60 -26.55
C HIS A 197 10.28 20.43 -26.24
N VAL A 198 11.35 20.64 -25.45
CA VAL A 198 12.33 19.61 -25.07
C VAL A 198 12.19 19.21 -23.60
N ASN A 199 11.93 20.17 -22.72
CA ASN A 199 12.02 19.99 -21.28
C ASN A 199 11.10 18.85 -20.77
N TRP A 200 9.80 18.89 -21.08
CA TRP A 200 8.86 17.87 -20.62
C TRP A 200 9.14 16.48 -21.24
N ARG A 201 9.69 16.44 -22.47
CA ARG A 201 10.10 15.18 -23.10
C ARG A 201 11.27 14.55 -22.37
N VAL A 202 12.27 15.36 -21.98
CA VAL A 202 13.41 14.89 -21.17
C VAL A 202 12.93 14.47 -19.78
N MET A 203 12.06 15.25 -19.13
CA MET A 203 11.48 14.90 -17.83
C MET A 203 10.81 13.53 -17.88
N LEU A 204 9.95 13.27 -18.86
CA LEU A 204 9.29 11.97 -19.05
C LEU A 204 10.28 10.87 -19.41
N GLY A 205 11.25 11.17 -20.29
CA GLY A 205 12.27 10.23 -20.76
C GLY A 205 13.19 9.72 -19.64
N VAL A 206 13.51 10.54 -18.66
CA VAL A 206 14.30 10.14 -17.47
C VAL A 206 13.60 9.03 -16.69
N GLY A 207 12.25 8.95 -16.73
CA GLY A 207 11.47 7.85 -16.14
C GLY A 207 11.79 6.46 -16.71
N ILE A 208 12.46 6.40 -17.87
CA ILE A 208 12.94 5.14 -18.44
C ILE A 208 14.11 4.57 -17.63
N LEU A 209 14.94 5.40 -17.00
CA LEU A 209 16.13 4.95 -16.28
C LEU A 209 15.80 3.97 -15.14
N PRO A 210 14.86 4.25 -14.22
CA PRO A 210 14.50 3.29 -13.17
C PRO A 210 14.03 1.94 -13.74
N SER A 211 13.29 1.93 -14.86
CA SER A 211 12.83 0.68 -15.49
C SER A 211 13.96 -0.14 -16.09
N VAL A 212 14.98 0.50 -16.65
CA VAL A 212 16.20 -0.17 -17.14
C VAL A 212 16.95 -0.80 -15.96
N PHE A 213 17.17 -0.05 -14.86
CA PHE A 213 17.79 -0.58 -13.65
C PHE A 213 17.00 -1.76 -13.08
N LEU A 214 15.67 -1.70 -13.10
CA LEU A 214 14.82 -2.80 -12.68
C LEU A 214 15.06 -4.06 -13.52
N ILE A 215 15.12 -3.96 -14.85
CA ILE A 215 15.36 -5.11 -15.72
C ILE A 215 16.71 -5.77 -15.39
N PHE A 216 17.76 -4.98 -15.17
CA PHE A 216 19.06 -5.51 -14.72
C PHE A 216 18.96 -6.16 -13.33
N ALA A 217 18.26 -5.55 -12.38
CA ALA A 217 18.05 -6.11 -11.05
C ALA A 217 17.30 -7.44 -11.08
N LEU A 218 16.34 -7.60 -11.99
CA LEU A 218 15.59 -8.83 -12.18
C LEU A 218 16.45 -10.01 -12.67
N ILE A 219 17.60 -9.76 -13.30
CA ILE A 219 18.54 -10.84 -13.66
C ILE A 219 19.13 -11.47 -12.41
N ILE A 220 19.35 -10.68 -11.37
CA ILE A 220 20.04 -11.06 -10.13
C ILE A 220 19.10 -11.77 -9.15
N ILE A 221 17.86 -11.29 -9.01
CA ILE A 221 16.92 -11.85 -8.03
C ILE A 221 16.33 -13.18 -8.50
N PRO A 222 16.07 -14.14 -7.58
CA PRO A 222 15.45 -15.42 -7.89
C PRO A 222 13.96 -15.28 -8.17
N GLU A 223 13.35 -16.34 -8.69
CA GLU A 223 11.90 -16.46 -8.75
C GLU A 223 11.31 -16.79 -7.37
N SER A 224 10.02 -16.53 -7.17
CA SER A 224 9.34 -16.86 -5.91
C SER A 224 9.36 -18.34 -5.60
N PRO A 225 9.74 -18.76 -4.37
CA PRO A 225 9.72 -20.17 -3.99
C PRO A 225 8.31 -20.77 -4.01
N ARG A 226 7.27 -19.98 -3.70
CA ARG A 226 5.87 -20.43 -3.79
C ARG A 226 5.47 -20.75 -5.22
N TRP A 227 5.79 -19.87 -6.15
CA TRP A 227 5.49 -20.09 -7.56
C TRP A 227 6.26 -21.28 -8.12
N LEU A 228 7.53 -21.47 -7.74
CA LEU A 228 8.34 -22.60 -8.16
C LEU A 228 7.73 -23.93 -7.71
N VAL A 229 7.19 -24.02 -6.49
CA VAL A 229 6.46 -25.20 -6.01
C VAL A 229 5.19 -25.45 -6.81
N MET A 230 4.40 -24.41 -7.11
CA MET A 230 3.19 -24.51 -7.95
C MET A 230 3.51 -25.05 -9.35
N GLN A 231 4.72 -24.78 -9.87
CA GLN A 231 5.22 -25.30 -11.16
C GLN A 231 5.96 -26.66 -11.04
N ASN A 232 5.85 -27.36 -9.90
CA ASN A 232 6.58 -28.60 -9.60
C ASN A 232 8.11 -28.51 -9.67
N ARG A 233 8.69 -27.30 -9.59
CA ARG A 233 10.14 -27.05 -9.59
C ARG A 233 10.70 -27.02 -8.16
N ILE A 234 10.49 -28.13 -7.43
CA ILE A 234 10.77 -28.23 -5.98
C ILE A 234 12.24 -28.03 -5.65
N VAL A 235 13.15 -28.56 -6.47
CA VAL A 235 14.61 -28.44 -6.25
C VAL A 235 15.06 -26.98 -6.31
N GLU A 236 14.52 -26.21 -7.24
CA GLU A 236 14.82 -24.79 -7.37
C GLU A 236 14.19 -23.99 -6.21
N ALA A 237 12.96 -24.32 -5.82
CA ALA A 237 12.32 -23.72 -4.66
C ALA A 237 13.15 -23.92 -3.39
N LYS A 238 13.65 -25.13 -3.14
CA LYS A 238 14.56 -25.44 -2.03
C LYS A 238 15.84 -24.61 -2.12
N SER A 239 16.44 -24.46 -3.30
CA SER A 239 17.65 -23.68 -3.49
C SER A 239 17.46 -22.17 -3.19
N VAL A 240 16.28 -21.62 -3.48
CA VAL A 240 15.93 -20.24 -3.15
C VAL A 240 15.71 -20.09 -1.64
N LEU A 241 14.97 -21.01 -1.01
CA LEU A 241 14.74 -21.00 0.43
C LEU A 241 16.05 -21.09 1.22
N LEU A 242 17.02 -21.90 0.80
CA LEU A 242 18.35 -21.99 1.41
C LEU A 242 19.16 -20.67 1.34
N LYS A 243 18.84 -19.78 0.39
CA LYS A 243 19.44 -18.44 0.31
C LYS A 243 18.73 -17.40 1.18
N THR A 244 17.49 -17.67 1.57
CA THR A 244 16.61 -16.70 2.27
C THR A 244 16.34 -17.06 3.72
N ILE A 245 16.58 -18.31 4.13
CA ILE A 245 16.37 -18.83 5.48
C ILE A 245 17.69 -19.47 5.96
N GLU A 246 18.04 -19.26 7.22
CA GLU A 246 19.33 -19.67 7.78
C GLU A 246 19.36 -21.15 8.18
N SER A 247 18.23 -21.70 8.65
CA SER A 247 18.12 -23.05 9.17
C SER A 247 17.60 -24.01 8.10
N GLU A 248 18.36 -25.08 7.81
CA GLU A 248 17.89 -26.15 6.89
C GLU A 248 16.59 -26.80 7.36
N ARG A 249 16.40 -26.95 8.67
CA ARG A 249 15.17 -27.46 9.25
C ARG A 249 13.98 -26.54 8.94
N GLU A 250 14.15 -25.23 9.13
CA GLU A 250 13.13 -24.24 8.80
C GLU A 250 12.83 -24.20 7.29
N VAL A 251 13.85 -24.41 6.44
CA VAL A 251 13.67 -24.54 4.99
C VAL A 251 12.79 -25.74 4.64
N GLU A 252 13.00 -26.91 5.27
CA GLU A 252 12.20 -28.11 5.03
C GLU A 252 10.76 -27.94 5.55
N GLU A 253 10.60 -27.40 6.75
CA GLU A 253 9.29 -27.09 7.32
C GLU A 253 8.51 -26.10 6.40
N ARG A 254 9.19 -25.06 5.94
CA ARG A 254 8.60 -24.06 5.04
C ARG A 254 8.26 -24.60 3.66
N LEU A 255 9.13 -25.46 3.11
CA LEU A 255 8.89 -26.13 1.83
C LEU A 255 7.68 -27.08 1.92
N ALA A 256 7.58 -27.86 3.01
CA ALA A 256 6.44 -28.74 3.26
C ALA A 256 5.13 -27.93 3.41
N GLU A 257 5.17 -26.80 4.12
CA GLU A 257 4.01 -25.89 4.26
C GLU A 257 3.53 -25.37 2.89
N ILE A 258 4.48 -24.94 2.04
CA ILE A 258 4.15 -24.43 0.69
C ILE A 258 3.59 -25.56 -0.19
N GLN A 259 4.13 -26.77 -0.11
CA GLN A 259 3.64 -27.93 -0.86
C GLN A 259 2.23 -28.35 -0.43
N LEU A 260 1.94 -28.35 0.87
CA LEU A 260 0.61 -28.60 1.42
C LEU A 260 -0.39 -27.56 0.90
N ALA A 261 -0.02 -26.27 0.96
CA ALA A 261 -0.85 -25.20 0.43
C ALA A 261 -1.11 -25.34 -1.07
N ALA A 262 -0.10 -25.73 -1.86
CA ALA A 262 -0.23 -25.94 -3.30
C ALA A 262 -1.07 -27.19 -3.66
N GLY A 263 -1.03 -28.24 -2.83
CA GLY A 263 -1.84 -29.46 -3.04
C GLY A 263 -3.34 -29.26 -2.85
N HIS A 264 -3.76 -28.27 -2.07
CA HIS A 264 -5.18 -27.92 -1.87
C HIS A 264 -5.76 -27.04 -2.99
N SER A 265 -4.93 -26.53 -3.89
CA SER A 265 -5.32 -25.58 -4.96
C SER A 265 -6.35 -26.14 -5.98
N ASN A 266 -6.52 -27.45 -6.06
CA ASN A 266 -7.51 -28.04 -6.98
C ASN A 266 -8.98 -27.86 -6.56
N SER A 267 -9.26 -27.40 -5.34
CA SER A 267 -10.60 -27.05 -4.85
C SER A 267 -10.94 -25.54 -4.96
N GLU A 268 -9.98 -24.71 -5.38
CA GLU A 268 -10.07 -23.24 -5.33
C GLU A 268 -11.24 -22.63 -6.11
N ASN A 269 -11.65 -23.20 -7.24
CA ASN A 269 -12.75 -22.65 -8.03
C ASN A 269 -14.12 -22.68 -7.31
N HIS A 270 -14.32 -23.62 -6.39
CA HIS A 270 -15.52 -23.68 -5.56
C HIS A 270 -15.42 -22.73 -4.36
N GLU A 271 -14.24 -22.64 -3.77
CA GLU A 271 -13.98 -21.75 -2.64
C GLU A 271 -13.98 -20.29 -3.07
N GLU A 272 -13.41 -19.93 -4.21
CA GLU A 272 -13.47 -18.56 -4.74
C GLU A 272 -14.90 -18.10 -5.00
N ARG A 273 -15.75 -18.94 -5.57
CA ARG A 273 -17.17 -18.62 -5.78
C ARG A 273 -17.90 -18.42 -4.44
N ALA A 274 -17.61 -19.23 -3.43
CA ALA A 274 -18.17 -19.09 -2.10
C ALA A 274 -17.74 -17.79 -1.43
N VAL A 275 -16.46 -17.40 -1.58
CA VAL A 275 -15.92 -16.14 -1.09
C VAL A 275 -16.59 -14.93 -1.75
N TRP A 276 -16.75 -14.94 -3.07
CA TRP A 276 -17.46 -13.86 -3.78
C TRP A 276 -18.93 -13.79 -3.41
N GLN A 277 -19.60 -14.92 -3.20
CA GLN A 277 -20.98 -14.95 -2.71
C GLN A 277 -21.09 -14.34 -1.30
N GLU A 278 -20.16 -14.66 -0.42
CA GLU A 278 -20.10 -14.08 0.92
C GLU A 278 -19.80 -12.56 0.90
N LEU A 279 -18.96 -12.10 0.00
CA LEU A 279 -18.69 -10.66 -0.17
C LEU A 279 -19.89 -9.89 -0.77
N LEU A 280 -20.69 -10.54 -1.62
CA LEU A 280 -21.92 -9.94 -2.21
C LEU A 280 -23.10 -9.98 -1.23
N SER A 281 -23.16 -10.98 -0.36
CA SER A 281 -24.19 -11.12 0.68
C SER A 281 -23.54 -11.31 2.05
N PRO A 282 -22.84 -10.25 2.57
CA PRO A 282 -22.02 -10.38 3.74
C PRO A 282 -22.82 -10.56 5.02
N SER A 283 -22.32 -11.41 5.92
CA SER A 283 -22.78 -11.47 7.30
C SER A 283 -22.60 -10.10 7.99
N PRO A 284 -23.32 -9.79 9.07
CA PRO A 284 -23.20 -8.49 9.76
C PRO A 284 -21.76 -8.14 10.17
N GLY A 285 -20.96 -9.11 10.61
CA GLY A 285 -19.56 -8.93 10.96
C GLY A 285 -18.70 -8.61 9.73
N VAL A 286 -18.80 -9.41 8.67
CA VAL A 286 -18.08 -9.18 7.40
C VAL A 286 -18.47 -7.85 6.75
N LYS A 287 -19.76 -7.47 6.81
CA LYS A 287 -20.22 -6.16 6.34
C LYS A 287 -19.52 -5.02 7.05
N ARG A 288 -19.35 -5.10 8.37
CA ARG A 288 -18.65 -4.08 9.18
C ARG A 288 -17.17 -4.02 8.80
N MET A 289 -16.50 -5.18 8.62
CA MET A 289 -15.12 -5.26 8.15
C MET A 289 -14.96 -4.62 6.78
N LEU A 290 -15.85 -4.91 5.83
CA LEU A 290 -15.84 -4.32 4.50
C LEU A 290 -16.05 -2.80 4.54
N ILE A 291 -17.02 -2.32 5.32
CA ILE A 291 -17.23 -0.87 5.49
C ILE A 291 -15.97 -0.21 6.05
N THR A 292 -15.32 -0.81 7.05
CA THR A 292 -14.11 -0.26 7.66
C THR A 292 -12.93 -0.31 6.68
N GLY A 293 -12.63 -1.45 6.09
CA GLY A 293 -11.47 -1.63 5.20
C GLY A 293 -11.61 -0.87 3.88
N CYS A 294 -12.73 -1.03 3.18
CA CYS A 294 -12.95 -0.30 1.93
C CYS A 294 -13.18 1.21 2.18
N GLY A 295 -13.85 1.56 3.28
CA GLY A 295 -14.10 2.94 3.65
C GLY A 295 -12.81 3.72 3.91
N ILE A 296 -11.87 3.16 4.69
CA ILE A 296 -10.59 3.84 4.94
C ILE A 296 -9.76 4.00 3.65
N GLN A 297 -9.80 3.02 2.75
CA GLN A 297 -9.13 3.10 1.45
C GLN A 297 -9.74 4.16 0.52
N CYS A 298 -11.06 4.32 0.54
CA CYS A 298 -11.72 5.41 -0.17
C CYS A 298 -11.40 6.77 0.45
N PHE A 299 -11.50 6.90 1.78
CA PHE A 299 -11.16 8.15 2.47
C PHE A 299 -9.72 8.58 2.24
N GLN A 300 -8.77 7.64 2.13
CA GLN A 300 -7.39 7.92 1.80
C GLN A 300 -7.26 8.79 0.54
N GLN A 301 -8.08 8.56 -0.47
CA GLN A 301 -8.02 9.27 -1.75
C GLN A 301 -8.98 10.47 -1.81
N ILE A 302 -10.19 10.33 -1.29
CA ILE A 302 -11.23 11.37 -1.38
C ILE A 302 -10.85 12.63 -0.58
N THR A 303 -9.96 12.51 0.43
CA THR A 303 -9.38 13.65 1.15
C THR A 303 -8.50 14.55 0.28
N GLY A 304 -8.26 14.19 -0.99
CA GLY A 304 -7.61 15.06 -1.97
C GLY A 304 -6.09 15.04 -1.93
N ILE A 305 -5.48 14.01 -1.35
CA ILE A 305 -4.01 13.92 -1.29
C ILE A 305 -3.38 13.84 -2.68
N ASP A 306 -3.95 13.06 -3.60
CA ASP A 306 -3.44 12.91 -4.96
C ASP A 306 -3.57 14.22 -5.74
N ALA A 307 -4.70 14.94 -5.58
CA ALA A 307 -4.84 16.28 -6.15
C ALA A 307 -3.77 17.23 -5.60
N THR A 308 -3.51 17.21 -4.31
CA THR A 308 -2.46 18.03 -3.69
C THR A 308 -1.07 17.69 -4.25
N VAL A 309 -0.75 16.42 -4.48
CA VAL A 309 0.55 15.97 -5.01
C VAL A 309 0.69 16.31 -6.49
N TYR A 310 -0.30 16.00 -7.32
CA TYR A 310 -0.27 16.25 -8.75
C TYR A 310 -0.31 17.74 -9.10
N TYR A 311 -1.16 18.50 -8.42
CA TYR A 311 -1.40 19.91 -8.73
C TYR A 311 -0.67 20.86 -7.78
N SER A 312 0.35 20.41 -7.02
CA SER A 312 1.17 21.27 -6.15
C SER A 312 1.68 22.53 -6.86
N PRO A 313 2.24 22.48 -8.08
CA PRO A 313 2.68 23.68 -8.77
C PRO A 313 1.51 24.65 -9.08
N THR A 314 0.35 24.13 -9.48
CA THR A 314 -0.84 24.94 -9.75
C THR A 314 -1.34 25.63 -8.48
N ILE A 315 -1.39 24.89 -7.36
CA ILE A 315 -1.76 25.44 -6.04
C ILE A 315 -0.83 26.57 -5.63
N PHE A 316 0.48 26.40 -5.82
CA PHE A 316 1.47 27.42 -5.49
C PHE A 316 1.42 28.62 -6.45
N ARG A 317 1.06 28.41 -7.72
CA ARG A 317 0.80 29.48 -8.68
C ARG A 317 -0.39 30.35 -8.24
N ASP A 318 -1.46 29.72 -7.80
CA ASP A 318 -2.66 30.41 -7.31
C ASP A 318 -2.42 31.11 -5.95
N ALA A 319 -1.47 30.61 -5.16
CA ALA A 319 -0.99 31.30 -3.97
C ALA A 319 -0.15 32.56 -4.28
N GLY A 320 0.32 32.74 -5.54
CA GLY A 320 1.02 33.93 -5.99
C GLY A 320 2.47 33.74 -6.46
N ILE A 321 2.98 32.53 -6.58
CA ILE A 321 4.31 32.27 -7.15
C ILE A 321 4.22 32.38 -8.68
N LYS A 322 5.01 33.26 -9.27
CA LYS A 322 4.99 33.53 -10.73
C LYS A 322 6.05 32.77 -11.49
N SER A 323 7.18 32.47 -10.86
CA SER A 323 8.31 31.82 -11.49
C SER A 323 8.14 30.30 -11.51
N ASN A 324 8.21 29.66 -12.69
CA ASN A 324 8.19 28.20 -12.81
C ASN A 324 9.30 27.52 -11.99
N SER A 325 10.49 28.13 -11.90
CA SER A 325 11.61 27.57 -11.13
C SER A 325 11.29 27.59 -9.61
N GLU A 326 10.66 28.64 -9.09
CA GLU A 326 10.25 28.72 -7.69
C GLU A 326 9.10 27.74 -7.38
N LEU A 327 8.13 27.61 -8.30
CA LEU A 327 7.05 26.62 -8.19
C LEU A 327 7.60 25.20 -8.05
N LEU A 328 8.46 24.82 -8.96
CA LEU A 328 9.07 23.49 -8.97
C LEU A 328 10.01 23.28 -7.78
N GLY A 329 10.72 24.32 -7.34
CA GLY A 329 11.52 24.30 -6.10
C GLY A 329 10.68 24.04 -4.85
N ALA A 330 9.54 24.72 -4.71
CA ALA A 330 8.60 24.51 -3.61
C ALA A 330 8.03 23.07 -3.63
N THR A 331 7.78 22.54 -4.82
CA THR A 331 7.28 21.16 -4.99
C THR A 331 8.30 20.11 -4.53
N ILE A 332 9.61 20.36 -4.70
CA ILE A 332 10.66 19.50 -4.11
C ILE A 332 10.51 19.46 -2.58
N GLY A 333 10.23 20.61 -1.95
CA GLY A 333 9.98 20.68 -0.51
C GLY A 333 8.84 19.76 -0.06
N VAL A 334 7.75 19.70 -0.85
CA VAL A 334 6.63 18.77 -0.60
C VAL A 334 7.10 17.32 -0.71
N GLY A 335 7.88 16.97 -1.74
CA GLY A 335 8.43 15.63 -1.93
C GLY A 335 9.39 15.21 -0.81
N CYS A 336 10.27 16.11 -0.37
CA CYS A 336 11.17 15.87 0.77
C CYS A 336 10.36 15.62 2.05
N THR A 337 9.34 16.44 2.30
CA THR A 337 8.45 16.28 3.46
C THR A 337 7.77 14.92 3.42
N LYS A 338 7.20 14.53 2.28
CA LYS A 338 6.51 13.25 2.10
C LYS A 338 7.44 12.06 2.38
N THR A 339 8.63 12.10 1.81
CA THR A 339 9.64 11.04 1.98
C THR A 339 10.16 10.96 3.43
N LEU A 340 10.38 12.09 4.08
CA LEU A 340 10.84 12.12 5.47
C LEU A 340 9.78 11.54 6.41
N PHE A 341 8.53 11.99 6.29
CA PHE A 341 7.48 11.59 7.21
C PHE A 341 6.99 10.14 7.02
N ILE A 342 7.11 9.54 5.82
CA ILE A 342 6.85 8.11 5.65
C ILE A 342 7.90 7.26 6.40
N LEU A 343 9.17 7.69 6.43
CA LEU A 343 10.20 7.00 7.22
C LEU A 343 9.91 7.08 8.72
N VAL A 344 9.45 8.24 9.19
CA VAL A 344 9.02 8.42 10.59
C VAL A 344 7.83 7.52 10.94
N ALA A 345 6.86 7.38 10.00
CA ALA A 345 5.66 6.57 10.20
C ALA A 345 6.00 5.10 10.52
N ILE A 346 6.98 4.51 9.84
CA ILE A 346 7.37 3.11 10.04
C ILE A 346 7.76 2.84 11.50
N PHE A 347 8.43 3.80 12.14
CA PHE A 347 8.82 3.67 13.57
C PHE A 347 7.66 3.94 14.52
N LEU A 348 6.66 4.72 14.11
CA LEU A 348 5.55 5.11 14.97
C LEU A 348 4.40 4.09 14.96
N ILE A 349 4.15 3.41 13.85
CA ILE A 349 3.00 2.50 13.68
C ILE A 349 2.96 1.43 14.77
N ASP A 350 4.10 0.81 15.07
CA ASP A 350 4.17 -0.25 16.08
C ASP A 350 4.28 0.27 17.51
N ARG A 351 4.72 1.53 17.69
CA ARG A 351 4.86 2.13 19.02
C ARG A 351 3.58 2.79 19.52
N VAL A 352 2.90 3.54 18.66
CA VAL A 352 1.74 4.36 19.05
C VAL A 352 0.43 3.57 18.87
N GLY A 353 0.32 2.78 17.81
CA GLY A 353 -0.91 2.06 17.44
C GLY A 353 -1.56 2.67 16.19
N ARG A 354 -2.52 1.92 15.62
CA ARG A 354 -3.11 2.26 14.33
C ARG A 354 -4.14 3.40 14.46
N LYS A 355 -5.06 3.28 15.41
CA LYS A 355 -6.15 4.25 15.60
C LYS A 355 -5.67 5.63 16.06
N PRO A 356 -4.76 5.78 17.05
CA PRO A 356 -4.24 7.10 17.44
C PRO A 356 -3.50 7.81 16.31
N LEU A 357 -2.72 7.07 15.49
CA LEU A 357 -2.03 7.66 14.34
C LEU A 357 -2.99 8.08 13.22
N LEU A 358 -4.08 7.33 13.00
CA LEU A 358 -5.16 7.74 12.09
C LEU A 358 -5.83 9.03 12.56
N TYR A 359 -6.06 9.20 13.86
CA TYR A 359 -6.59 10.45 14.42
C TYR A 359 -5.63 11.59 14.22
N LEU A 360 -4.36 11.41 14.58
CA LEU A 360 -3.34 12.45 14.37
C LEU A 360 -3.28 12.88 12.91
N SER A 361 -3.30 11.91 12.00
CA SER A 361 -3.27 12.14 10.55
C SER A 361 -4.51 12.89 10.07
N THR A 362 -5.71 12.38 10.33
CA THR A 362 -6.95 12.96 9.79
C THR A 362 -7.28 14.33 10.41
N ILE A 363 -7.03 14.53 11.70
CA ILE A 363 -7.20 15.84 12.35
C ILE A 363 -6.17 16.84 11.83
N GLY A 364 -4.90 16.43 11.72
CA GLY A 364 -3.84 17.28 11.18
C GLY A 364 -4.09 17.66 9.73
N MET A 365 -4.52 16.71 8.89
CA MET A 365 -4.92 16.98 7.50
C MET A 365 -6.09 17.97 7.44
N THR A 366 -7.14 17.76 8.25
CA THR A 366 -8.29 18.66 8.31
C THR A 366 -7.87 20.10 8.63
N THR A 367 -7.01 20.26 9.63
CA THR A 367 -6.48 21.57 10.03
C THR A 367 -5.68 22.22 8.89
N CYS A 368 -4.80 21.45 8.23
CA CYS A 368 -3.97 21.94 7.13
C CYS A 368 -4.81 22.32 5.90
N LEU A 369 -5.79 21.48 5.53
CA LEU A 369 -6.68 21.74 4.39
C LEU A 369 -7.55 22.99 4.63
N PHE A 370 -8.08 23.13 5.85
CA PHE A 370 -8.84 24.32 6.23
C PHE A 370 -7.96 25.57 6.22
N GLY A 371 -6.75 25.50 6.81
CA GLY A 371 -5.76 26.58 6.80
C GLY A 371 -5.33 26.97 5.38
N LEU A 372 -5.15 25.99 4.48
CA LEU A 372 -4.85 26.23 3.08
C LEU A 372 -6.01 26.94 2.36
N GLY A 373 -7.25 26.47 2.60
CA GLY A 373 -8.45 27.12 2.06
C GLY A 373 -8.58 28.57 2.48
N LEU A 374 -8.36 28.89 3.77
CA LEU A 374 -8.33 30.26 4.28
C LEU A 374 -7.23 31.10 3.63
N THR A 375 -6.02 30.56 3.54
CA THR A 375 -4.86 31.25 2.97
C THR A 375 -5.09 31.62 1.51
N LEU A 376 -5.58 30.69 0.70
CA LEU A 376 -5.86 30.93 -0.72
C LEU A 376 -7.04 31.87 -0.94
N SER A 377 -8.04 31.86 -0.04
CA SER A 377 -9.23 32.73 -0.16
C SER A 377 -8.98 34.19 0.27
N PHE A 378 -8.18 34.40 1.32
CA PHE A 378 -8.05 35.73 1.95
C PHE A 378 -6.66 36.34 1.82
N MET A 379 -5.61 35.57 1.61
CA MET A 379 -4.21 36.02 1.63
C MET A 379 -3.48 35.79 0.31
N GLY A 380 -4.18 35.39 -0.76
CA GLY A 380 -3.60 35.14 -2.07
C GLY A 380 -2.79 36.36 -2.57
N ASN A 381 -1.70 36.08 -3.30
CA ASN A 381 -0.77 37.08 -3.87
C ASN A 381 0.08 37.89 -2.86
N SER A 382 -0.01 37.61 -1.55
CA SER A 382 0.91 38.21 -0.58
C SER A 382 2.15 37.30 -0.34
N PRO A 383 3.33 37.89 -0.10
CA PRO A 383 4.55 37.07 0.19
C PRO A 383 4.39 36.21 1.44
N PHE A 384 3.57 36.64 2.40
CA PHE A 384 3.25 35.85 3.60
C PHE A 384 2.27 34.73 3.27
N GLY A 385 1.26 34.99 2.43
CA GLY A 385 0.31 33.97 1.96
C GLY A 385 0.97 32.83 1.21
N VAL A 386 1.97 33.12 0.37
CA VAL A 386 2.77 32.10 -0.31
C VAL A 386 3.49 31.17 0.68
N LYS A 387 4.18 31.73 1.66
CA LYS A 387 4.89 30.94 2.68
C LYS A 387 3.92 30.07 3.50
N LEU A 388 2.77 30.64 3.82
CA LEU A 388 1.74 29.95 4.59
C LEU A 388 1.08 28.83 3.77
N ALA A 389 0.85 29.04 2.47
CA ALA A 389 0.35 27.99 1.56
C ALA A 389 1.32 26.82 1.46
N ILE A 390 2.62 27.08 1.29
CA ILE A 390 3.66 26.03 1.28
C ILE A 390 3.65 25.27 2.62
N PHE A 391 3.57 25.98 3.74
CA PHE A 391 3.50 25.37 5.07
C PHE A 391 2.29 24.44 5.23
N TRP A 392 1.10 24.87 4.80
CA TRP A 392 -0.11 24.04 4.89
C TRP A 392 -0.07 22.84 3.95
N VAL A 393 0.43 22.99 2.72
CA VAL A 393 0.59 21.86 1.78
C VAL A 393 1.57 20.84 2.34
N CYS A 394 2.74 21.27 2.81
CA CYS A 394 3.71 20.39 3.44
C CYS A 394 3.15 19.72 4.71
N GLY A 395 2.42 20.47 5.52
CA GLY A 395 1.74 19.95 6.71
C GLY A 395 0.72 18.87 6.37
N ASN A 396 -0.15 19.11 5.38
CA ASN A 396 -1.13 18.14 4.90
C ASN A 396 -0.46 16.83 4.45
N VAL A 397 0.60 16.94 3.66
CA VAL A 397 1.35 15.78 3.16
C VAL A 397 2.10 15.05 4.29
N ALA A 398 2.64 15.79 5.28
CA ALA A 398 3.30 15.21 6.44
C ALA A 398 2.32 14.39 7.29
N PHE A 399 1.18 14.97 7.65
CA PHE A 399 0.14 14.27 8.43
C PHE A 399 -0.41 13.06 7.69
N PHE A 400 -0.63 13.16 6.38
CA PHE A 400 -1.02 12.01 5.57
C PHE A 400 0.02 10.88 5.63
N SER A 401 1.30 11.21 5.46
CA SER A 401 2.39 10.24 5.41
C SER A 401 2.64 9.54 6.74
N VAL A 402 2.32 10.19 7.87
CA VAL A 402 2.45 9.58 9.22
C VAL A 402 1.36 8.56 9.51
N GLY A 403 0.15 8.74 8.98
CA GLY A 403 -0.98 7.92 9.37
C GLY A 403 -1.76 7.33 8.20
N LEU A 404 -2.63 8.09 7.57
CA LEU A 404 -3.61 7.59 6.60
C LEU A 404 -2.97 6.88 5.39
N GLY A 405 -1.76 7.27 4.99
CA GLY A 405 -1.00 6.63 3.92
C GLY A 405 -0.64 5.17 4.24
N PRO A 406 0.29 4.95 5.17
CA PRO A 406 0.80 3.60 5.45
C PRO A 406 -0.17 2.73 6.25
N ILE A 407 -0.91 3.30 7.22
CA ILE A 407 -1.81 2.53 8.09
C ILE A 407 -2.95 1.87 7.32
N ASN A 408 -3.41 2.49 6.26
CA ASN A 408 -4.44 1.93 5.40
C ASN A 408 -4.11 0.49 4.95
N TRP A 409 -2.89 0.26 4.47
CA TRP A 409 -2.44 -1.06 4.02
C TRP A 409 -2.27 -2.06 5.16
N VAL A 410 -1.73 -1.60 6.30
CA VAL A 410 -1.57 -2.42 7.50
C VAL A 410 -2.93 -2.83 8.04
N LEU A 411 -3.84 -1.88 8.21
CA LEU A 411 -5.16 -2.10 8.78
C LEU A 411 -5.99 -3.10 7.94
N THR A 412 -5.98 -2.96 6.61
CA THR A 412 -6.70 -3.88 5.72
C THR A 412 -6.14 -5.30 5.77
N SER A 413 -4.84 -5.47 6.01
CA SER A 413 -4.24 -6.79 6.21
C SER A 413 -4.57 -7.41 7.58
N GLU A 414 -4.89 -6.60 8.59
CA GLU A 414 -5.21 -7.03 9.95
C GLU A 414 -6.71 -7.28 10.17
N ILE A 415 -7.60 -6.52 9.50
CA ILE A 415 -9.06 -6.59 9.72
C ILE A 415 -9.69 -7.81 9.05
N PHE A 416 -9.24 -8.16 7.84
CA PHE A 416 -9.89 -9.21 7.08
C PHE A 416 -9.42 -10.61 7.49
N PRO A 417 -10.36 -11.57 7.73
CA PRO A 417 -10.02 -12.97 7.93
C PRO A 417 -9.18 -13.50 6.76
N LEU A 418 -8.29 -14.46 7.05
CA LEU A 418 -7.36 -15.01 6.04
C LEU A 418 -8.08 -15.44 4.75
N ARG A 419 -9.25 -16.08 4.90
CA ARG A 419 -10.07 -16.57 3.78
C ARG A 419 -10.58 -15.46 2.84
N LEU A 420 -10.97 -14.31 3.38
CA LEU A 420 -11.59 -13.20 2.63
C LEU A 420 -10.59 -12.10 2.27
N ARG A 421 -9.39 -12.11 2.88
CA ARG A 421 -8.43 -11.00 2.86
C ARG A 421 -8.05 -10.55 1.46
N ALA A 422 -7.72 -11.48 0.58
CA ALA A 422 -7.25 -11.15 -0.76
C ALA A 422 -8.33 -10.41 -1.57
N GLN A 423 -9.54 -10.97 -1.62
CA GLN A 423 -10.64 -10.41 -2.39
C GLN A 423 -11.20 -9.13 -1.77
N ALA A 424 -11.32 -9.07 -0.43
CA ALA A 424 -11.77 -7.87 0.27
C ALA A 424 -10.78 -6.71 0.15
N SER A 425 -9.46 -6.98 0.25
CA SER A 425 -8.43 -5.97 0.02
C SER A 425 -8.41 -5.51 -1.44
N ALA A 426 -8.62 -6.41 -2.40
CA ALA A 426 -8.73 -6.07 -3.82
C ALA A 426 -9.92 -5.15 -4.08
N LEU A 427 -11.09 -5.42 -3.48
CA LEU A 427 -12.27 -4.57 -3.59
C LEU A 427 -12.00 -3.16 -3.05
N GLY A 428 -11.35 -3.05 -1.89
CA GLY A 428 -10.95 -1.77 -1.34
C GLY A 428 -9.94 -1.03 -2.24
N ALA A 429 -8.95 -1.73 -2.81
CA ALA A 429 -8.00 -1.16 -3.75
C ALA A 429 -8.67 -0.62 -5.02
N VAL A 430 -9.69 -1.32 -5.55
CA VAL A 430 -10.52 -0.82 -6.66
C VAL A 430 -11.18 0.51 -6.28
N GLY A 431 -11.84 0.57 -5.12
CA GLY A 431 -12.47 1.79 -4.62
C GLY A 431 -11.46 2.94 -4.47
N SER A 432 -10.28 2.65 -3.92
CA SER A 432 -9.18 3.61 -3.78
C SER A 432 -8.71 4.16 -5.13
N ARG A 433 -8.42 3.31 -6.12
CA ARG A 433 -7.93 3.74 -7.44
C ARG A 433 -8.97 4.53 -8.23
N VAL A 434 -10.23 4.10 -8.18
CA VAL A 434 -11.33 4.85 -8.81
C VAL A 434 -11.49 6.22 -8.15
N SER A 435 -11.49 6.29 -6.83
CA SER A 435 -11.57 7.55 -6.08
C SER A 435 -10.40 8.49 -6.42
N SER A 436 -9.17 7.98 -6.45
CA SER A 436 -7.97 8.73 -6.86
C SER A 436 -8.13 9.31 -8.27
N GLY A 437 -8.53 8.46 -9.24
CA GLY A 437 -8.72 8.90 -10.62
C GLY A 437 -9.79 9.97 -10.75
N VAL A 438 -10.94 9.79 -10.11
CA VAL A 438 -12.04 10.78 -10.12
C VAL A 438 -11.58 12.12 -9.53
N ILE A 439 -10.94 12.12 -8.36
CA ILE A 439 -10.45 13.34 -7.72
C ILE A 439 -9.41 14.05 -8.62
N ALA A 440 -8.47 13.30 -9.18
CA ALA A 440 -7.45 13.88 -10.06
C ALA A 440 -8.03 14.44 -11.37
N MET A 441 -9.08 13.79 -11.93
CA MET A 441 -9.75 14.24 -13.16
C MET A 441 -10.74 15.38 -12.96
N THR A 442 -11.11 15.71 -11.73
CA THR A 442 -12.15 16.74 -11.48
C THR A 442 -11.62 17.93 -10.71
N PHE A 443 -10.39 17.89 -10.23
CA PHE A 443 -9.85 18.92 -9.34
C PHE A 443 -9.84 20.33 -9.96
N LEU A 444 -9.34 20.50 -11.19
CA LEU A 444 -9.28 21.81 -11.85
C LEU A 444 -10.68 22.32 -12.19
N SER A 445 -11.56 21.46 -12.68
CA SER A 445 -12.95 21.79 -13.01
C SER A 445 -13.71 22.24 -11.76
N VAL A 446 -13.57 21.54 -10.64
CA VAL A 446 -14.16 21.93 -9.36
C VAL A 446 -13.53 23.22 -8.83
N SER A 447 -12.21 23.38 -8.93
CA SER A 447 -11.50 24.59 -8.49
C SER A 447 -11.94 25.83 -9.26
N ARG A 448 -12.34 25.69 -10.52
CA ARG A 448 -12.92 26.79 -11.29
C ARG A 448 -14.34 27.12 -10.89
N ALA A 449 -15.15 26.10 -10.58
CA ALA A 449 -16.54 26.31 -10.19
C ALA A 449 -16.70 27.00 -8.83
N ILE A 450 -15.84 26.65 -7.86
CA ILE A 450 -15.96 27.14 -6.46
C ILE A 450 -14.71 27.81 -5.91
N THR A 451 -13.73 28.14 -6.74
CA THR A 451 -12.37 28.62 -6.42
C THR A 451 -11.45 27.55 -5.85
N VAL A 452 -10.13 27.73 -5.94
CA VAL A 452 -9.15 26.79 -5.38
C VAL A 452 -9.27 26.72 -3.86
N GLY A 453 -9.42 27.85 -3.18
CA GLY A 453 -9.65 27.89 -1.73
C GLY A 453 -10.93 27.14 -1.32
N GLY A 454 -12.03 27.32 -2.09
CA GLY A 454 -13.28 26.60 -1.90
C GLY A 454 -13.14 25.09 -2.02
N THR A 455 -12.35 24.61 -2.98
CA THR A 455 -12.06 23.18 -3.16
C THR A 455 -11.35 22.60 -1.93
N PHE A 456 -10.40 23.34 -1.34
CA PHE A 456 -9.73 22.88 -0.11
C PHE A 456 -10.65 22.89 1.11
N PHE A 457 -11.65 23.77 1.19
CA PHE A 457 -12.69 23.66 2.21
C PHE A 457 -13.54 22.40 2.04
N VAL A 458 -13.88 22.01 0.80
CA VAL A 458 -14.57 20.73 0.54
C VAL A 458 -13.72 19.55 1.01
N PHE A 459 -12.42 19.54 0.69
CA PHE A 459 -11.53 18.50 1.19
C PHE A 459 -11.39 18.51 2.72
N ALA A 460 -11.39 19.68 3.37
CA ALA A 460 -11.38 19.78 4.82
C ALA A 460 -12.65 19.18 5.45
N VAL A 461 -13.82 19.40 4.85
CA VAL A 461 -15.09 18.78 5.27
C VAL A 461 -15.01 17.26 5.11
N ILE A 462 -14.53 16.76 3.97
CA ILE A 462 -14.36 15.32 3.72
C ILE A 462 -13.37 14.72 4.73
N SER A 463 -12.26 15.40 5.01
CA SER A 463 -11.28 14.97 6.00
C SER A 463 -11.88 14.94 7.42
N SER A 464 -12.76 15.90 7.76
CA SER A 464 -13.51 15.89 9.03
C SER A 464 -14.46 14.69 9.12
N LEU A 465 -15.11 14.32 8.01
CA LEU A 465 -15.91 13.10 7.94
C LEU A 465 -15.04 11.85 8.11
N ALA A 466 -13.82 11.86 7.60
CA ALA A 466 -12.87 10.77 7.85
C ALA A 466 -12.51 10.65 9.33
N VAL A 467 -12.35 11.76 10.09
CA VAL A 467 -12.18 11.72 11.55
C VAL A 467 -13.35 11.01 12.22
N VAL A 468 -14.58 11.38 11.86
CA VAL A 468 -15.81 10.74 12.41
C VAL A 468 -15.87 9.27 12.03
N PHE A 469 -15.48 8.92 10.81
CA PHE A 469 -15.42 7.54 10.34
C PHE A 469 -14.41 6.71 11.14
N VAL A 470 -13.19 7.22 11.33
CA VAL A 470 -12.16 6.58 12.15
C VAL A 470 -12.66 6.38 13.59
N TYR A 471 -13.35 7.38 14.16
CA TYR A 471 -13.94 7.27 15.51
C TYR A 471 -14.93 6.12 15.63
N LYS A 472 -15.88 6.03 14.69
CA LYS A 472 -17.01 5.10 14.76
C LYS A 472 -16.71 3.71 14.26
N CYS A 473 -15.88 3.59 13.20
CA CYS A 473 -15.74 2.35 12.43
C CYS A 473 -14.41 1.64 12.64
N VAL A 474 -13.33 2.37 12.98
CA VAL A 474 -12.00 1.75 13.07
C VAL A 474 -11.70 1.34 14.51
N PRO A 475 -11.54 0.02 14.80
CA PRO A 475 -11.05 -0.44 16.09
C PRO A 475 -9.53 -0.26 16.21
N GLU A 476 -8.98 -0.31 17.43
CA GLU A 476 -7.53 -0.43 17.63
C GLU A 476 -7.11 -1.90 17.46
N THR A 477 -6.16 -2.14 16.59
CA THR A 477 -5.67 -3.47 16.24
C THR A 477 -4.32 -3.82 16.86
N LYS A 478 -3.61 -2.82 17.41
CA LYS A 478 -2.28 -3.01 18.01
C LYS A 478 -2.32 -4.07 19.12
N GLY A 479 -1.41 -5.05 19.01
CA GLY A 479 -1.22 -6.08 20.04
C GLY A 479 -2.33 -7.13 20.13
N LYS A 480 -3.29 -7.12 19.20
CA LYS A 480 -4.37 -8.12 19.14
C LYS A 480 -4.09 -9.18 18.10
N SER A 481 -4.51 -10.43 18.38
CA SER A 481 -4.48 -11.49 17.37
C SER A 481 -5.56 -11.25 16.30
N LEU A 482 -5.41 -11.89 15.13
CA LEU A 482 -6.39 -11.77 14.05
C LEU A 482 -7.78 -12.24 14.47
N GLU A 483 -7.85 -13.28 15.28
CA GLU A 483 -9.07 -13.86 15.83
C GLU A 483 -9.75 -12.88 16.81
N GLN A 484 -8.95 -12.22 17.65
CA GLN A 484 -9.46 -11.18 18.55
C GLN A 484 -10.02 -9.98 17.78
N ILE A 485 -9.36 -9.58 16.68
CA ILE A 485 -9.85 -8.50 15.83
C ILE A 485 -11.17 -8.90 15.17
N GLU A 486 -11.29 -10.13 14.69
CA GLU A 486 -12.52 -10.66 14.10
C GLU A 486 -13.69 -10.60 15.10
N MET A 487 -13.48 -11.03 16.34
CA MET A 487 -14.48 -10.96 17.40
C MET A 487 -14.97 -9.53 17.68
N LEU A 488 -14.10 -8.50 17.56
CA LEU A 488 -14.51 -7.09 17.73
C LEU A 488 -15.57 -6.65 16.71
N PHE A 489 -15.59 -7.25 15.53
CA PHE A 489 -16.58 -6.94 14.50
C PHE A 489 -17.85 -7.79 14.61
N GLN A 490 -17.80 -8.91 15.32
CA GLN A 490 -18.96 -9.79 15.54
C GLN A 490 -19.84 -9.31 16.71
N SER A 491 -19.26 -8.71 17.75
CA SER A 491 -19.99 -8.24 18.92
C SER A 491 -20.69 -6.89 18.66
N ASP A 492 -22.02 -6.85 18.84
CA ASP A 492 -22.85 -5.65 18.60
C ASP A 492 -22.58 -4.48 19.56
N GLY A 493 -22.02 -4.74 20.75
CA GLY A 493 -21.80 -3.73 21.80
C GLY A 493 -20.48 -2.97 21.71
N GLN A 494 -19.42 -3.58 21.19
CA GLN A 494 -18.07 -3.02 21.20
C GLN A 494 -17.71 -2.24 19.92
N TRP A 495 -18.48 -2.39 18.85
CA TRP A 495 -18.24 -1.65 17.61
C TRP A 495 -18.47 -0.13 17.74
N ARG A 496 -19.30 0.30 18.71
CA ARG A 496 -19.53 1.72 19.01
C ARG A 496 -18.51 2.27 20.02
N GLY A 497 -17.22 2.19 19.71
CA GLY A 497 -16.16 3.03 20.29
C GLY A 497 -16.25 3.37 21.79
N ARG A 498 -16.49 2.41 22.69
CA ARG A 498 -16.24 2.62 24.11
C ARG A 498 -14.72 2.50 24.33
N GLN A 499 -14.07 3.63 24.51
CA GLN A 499 -12.75 3.72 25.09
C GLN A 499 -12.81 3.25 26.55
N GLY A 500 -11.85 2.38 26.90
CA GLY A 500 -11.41 2.18 28.27
C GLY A 500 -12.39 1.39 29.13
N ASP A 501 -12.35 0.09 28.97
CA ASP A 501 -12.43 -0.83 30.10
C ASP A 501 -11.54 -2.03 29.70
N GLU A 502 -10.52 -2.26 30.47
CA GLU A 502 -9.76 -3.49 30.47
C GLU A 502 -10.78 -4.61 30.65
N VAL A 503 -10.99 -5.41 29.60
CA VAL A 503 -11.73 -6.66 29.75
C VAL A 503 -10.83 -7.53 30.62
N GLU A 504 -11.16 -7.63 31.90
CA GLU A 504 -10.60 -8.61 32.80
C GLU A 504 -10.69 -9.97 32.10
N LEU A 505 -9.55 -10.61 31.93
CA LEU A 505 -9.38 -11.98 31.42
C LEU A 505 -10.06 -13.06 32.30
N GLY A 506 -10.93 -12.64 33.25
CA GLY A 506 -11.61 -13.50 34.22
C GLY A 506 -12.81 -14.29 33.67
N ASP A 507 -13.40 -13.89 32.55
CA ASP A 507 -14.67 -14.52 32.11
C ASP A 507 -14.48 -15.62 31.05
N THR A 508 -13.32 -15.79 30.50
CA THR A 508 -13.04 -16.86 29.50
C THR A 508 -12.68 -18.20 30.14
N GLU A 509 -12.22 -18.24 31.39
CA GLU A 509 -11.96 -19.51 32.10
C GLU A 509 -13.24 -20.22 32.54
N ASN A 510 -14.36 -19.49 32.72
CA ASN A 510 -15.62 -20.08 33.13
C ASN A 510 -16.46 -20.71 32.01
N LEU A 511 -16.12 -20.49 30.75
CA LEU A 511 -16.80 -21.09 29.60
C LEU A 511 -16.18 -22.41 29.13
N VAL A 512 -14.91 -22.66 29.47
CA VAL A 512 -14.22 -23.92 29.13
C VAL A 512 -14.46 -25.05 30.14
N GLN A 513 -15.04 -24.73 31.31
CA GLN A 513 -15.40 -25.75 32.34
C GLN A 513 -16.85 -26.25 32.26
N LYS A 514 -17.61 -25.89 31.22
CA LYS A 514 -19.01 -26.32 31.06
C LYS A 514 -19.32 -27.11 29.79
N GLU A 515 -18.30 -27.63 29.09
CA GLU A 515 -18.48 -28.66 28.06
C GLU A 515 -17.73 -29.96 28.49
#